data_bf11a7f38b0adf00abc1d591ca8628f2
#
_entry.id   bf11a7f38b0adf00abc1d591ca8628f2
#
_cell.length_a   1.000
_cell.length_b   1.000
_cell.length_c   1.000
_cell.angle_alpha   90.00
_cell.angle_beta   90.00
_cell.angle_gamma   90.00
#
_symmetry.space_group_name_H-M   'P 1'
#
loop_
_entity.id
_entity.type
_entity.pdbx_description
1 polymer ?
#
loop_
_entity_poly.entity_id
_entity_poly.type
_entity_poly.pdbx_seq_one_letter_code
_entity_poly.pdbx_strand_id
1 'polypeptide(L)'
;VKNQSRKLDARVITVTSGKGGVGKSNVAVNLAVQISKMGKKVLIFDADFGLANVEVMFGAVPRYNLGDFLFQGKSMTEIITEGPMGIGFISGGAGILSMNQLADEQIRYLVRGLAELDRYADVILIDTGAGISNQVMEFVMASPEVLVVTTPEPSSLTDSYSLLKALSREQTDIRIVSNRVISSEEGQQLYEKLNSVVEQFLDGSVNYLGMIPQDHMLERSVRQQKPVSLNAPLAKSARAFEVMASNLILQEEKLPDKRLGIARMFSNF
;
A
#
# COMPACT_ATOMS: atom_id res chain seq x y z
N VAL A 1 11.88 -11.13 -36.40
CA VAL A 1 10.74 -10.51 -35.74
C VAL A 1 10.93 -10.85 -34.26
N LYS A 2 11.48 -9.91 -33.47
CA LYS A 2 11.61 -10.07 -32.02
C LYS A 2 10.21 -10.02 -31.41
N ASN A 3 9.77 -11.13 -30.84
CA ASN A 3 8.60 -11.20 -29.98
C ASN A 3 8.86 -10.24 -28.80
N GLN A 4 8.34 -9.01 -28.87
CA GLN A 4 8.21 -8.17 -27.69
C GLN A 4 7.15 -8.85 -26.82
N SER A 5 7.58 -9.63 -25.82
CA SER A 5 6.73 -10.10 -24.75
C SER A 5 6.03 -8.86 -24.18
N ARG A 6 4.72 -8.77 -24.33
CA ARG A 6 3.90 -7.71 -23.77
C ARG A 6 4.19 -7.69 -22.27
N LYS A 7 4.86 -6.65 -21.79
CA LYS A 7 5.10 -6.49 -20.35
C LYS A 7 3.71 -6.48 -19.71
N LEU A 8 3.49 -7.36 -18.75
CA LEU A 8 2.24 -7.38 -17.98
C LEU A 8 2.11 -6.04 -17.23
N ASP A 9 0.89 -5.55 -17.07
CA ASP A 9 0.61 -4.38 -16.26
C ASP A 9 1.09 -4.59 -14.83
N ALA A 10 1.40 -3.52 -14.12
CA ALA A 10 1.87 -3.60 -12.75
C ALA A 10 0.80 -4.23 -11.85
N ARG A 11 1.23 -5.01 -10.86
CA ARG A 11 0.37 -5.47 -9.77
C ARG A 11 0.19 -4.33 -8.78
N VAL A 12 -1.06 -3.95 -8.50
CA VAL A 12 -1.36 -2.84 -7.59
C VAL A 12 -1.94 -3.38 -6.29
N ILE A 13 -1.36 -2.97 -5.17
CA ILE A 13 -1.75 -3.36 -3.82
C ILE A 13 -1.91 -2.11 -2.98
N THR A 14 -3.10 -1.87 -2.44
CA THR A 14 -3.35 -0.73 -1.56
C THR A 14 -3.22 -1.12 -0.09
N VAL A 15 -2.44 -0.35 0.66
CA VAL A 15 -2.26 -0.50 2.11
C VAL A 15 -3.08 0.54 2.83
N THR A 16 -4.03 0.10 3.64
CA THR A 16 -4.99 0.96 4.34
C THR A 16 -5.23 0.51 5.78
N SER A 17 -5.98 1.30 6.54
CA SER A 17 -6.42 0.95 7.90
C SER A 17 -7.61 1.78 8.33
N GLY A 18 -8.45 1.24 9.19
CA GLY A 18 -9.55 1.99 9.81
C GLY A 18 -9.06 3.11 10.75
N LYS A 19 -7.89 2.94 11.37
CA LYS A 19 -7.36 3.86 12.40
C LYS A 19 -6.00 4.43 12.03
N GLY A 20 -5.75 5.69 12.41
CA GLY A 20 -4.44 6.33 12.29
C GLY A 20 -3.39 5.72 13.23
N GLY A 21 -2.12 5.76 12.83
CA GLY A 21 -1.00 5.35 13.68
C GLY A 21 -0.82 3.85 13.86
N VAL A 22 -1.57 2.98 13.18
CA VAL A 22 -1.42 1.51 13.27
C VAL A 22 -0.22 0.95 12.51
N GLY A 23 0.49 1.78 11.73
CA GLY A 23 1.73 1.40 11.06
C GLY A 23 1.62 1.10 9.58
N LYS A 24 0.60 1.59 8.86
CA LYS A 24 0.41 1.40 7.40
C LYS A 24 1.67 1.68 6.58
N SER A 25 2.21 2.89 6.69
CA SER A 25 3.39 3.31 5.92
C SER A 25 4.63 2.45 6.23
N ASN A 26 4.78 1.98 7.50
CA ASN A 26 5.80 0.99 7.83
C ASN A 26 5.59 -0.33 7.09
N VAL A 27 4.34 -0.77 6.97
CA VAL A 27 4.00 -1.98 6.21
C VAL A 27 4.34 -1.78 4.74
N ALA A 28 3.86 -0.70 4.12
CA ALA A 28 4.11 -0.39 2.71
C ALA A 28 5.61 -0.32 2.40
N VAL A 29 6.37 0.46 3.16
CA VAL A 29 7.81 0.67 2.95
C VAL A 29 8.62 -0.61 3.15
N ASN A 30 8.35 -1.38 4.21
CA ASN A 30 9.12 -2.61 4.48
C ASN A 30 8.74 -3.75 3.53
N LEU A 31 7.47 -3.87 3.10
CA LEU A 31 7.08 -4.78 2.02
C LEU A 31 7.77 -4.41 0.70
N ALA A 32 7.82 -3.10 0.35
CA ALA A 32 8.53 -2.64 -0.84
C ALA A 32 10.00 -3.07 -0.82
N VAL A 33 10.68 -2.93 0.33
CA VAL A 33 12.07 -3.38 0.49
C VAL A 33 12.19 -4.88 0.28
N GLN A 34 11.33 -5.69 0.89
CA GLN A 34 11.43 -7.15 0.76
C GLN A 34 11.08 -7.63 -0.66
N ILE A 35 10.06 -7.03 -1.29
CA ILE A 35 9.68 -7.32 -2.68
C ILE A 35 10.82 -6.93 -3.65
N SER A 36 11.49 -5.79 -3.40
CA SER A 36 12.66 -5.37 -4.18
C SER A 36 13.84 -6.34 -4.02
N LYS A 37 14.07 -6.88 -2.81
CA LYS A 37 15.07 -7.94 -2.58
C LYS A 37 14.78 -9.22 -3.37
N MET A 38 13.53 -9.48 -3.71
CA MET A 38 13.12 -10.61 -4.57
C MET A 38 13.29 -10.31 -6.08
N GLY A 39 13.93 -9.18 -6.43
CA GLY A 39 14.23 -8.80 -7.81
C GLY A 39 13.09 -8.12 -8.57
N LYS A 40 11.99 -7.75 -7.89
CA LYS A 40 10.90 -7.00 -8.50
C LYS A 40 11.18 -5.50 -8.46
N LYS A 41 10.82 -4.79 -9.52
CA LYS A 41 10.85 -3.33 -9.55
C LYS A 41 9.62 -2.78 -8.84
N VAL A 42 9.82 -2.04 -7.75
CA VAL A 42 8.74 -1.56 -6.87
C VAL A 42 8.61 -0.05 -6.93
N LEU A 43 7.37 0.42 -6.94
CA LEU A 43 7.00 1.82 -6.76
C LEU A 43 6.06 1.95 -5.56
N ILE A 44 6.25 2.97 -4.73
CA ILE A 44 5.29 3.37 -3.71
C ILE A 44 4.62 4.67 -4.16
N PHE A 45 3.28 4.67 -4.15
CA PHE A 45 2.49 5.87 -4.34
C PHE A 45 1.93 6.30 -2.98
N ASP A 46 2.45 7.41 -2.44
CA ASP A 46 1.97 7.99 -1.18
C ASP A 46 0.69 8.79 -1.44
N ALA A 47 -0.44 8.18 -1.13
CA ALA A 47 -1.77 8.76 -1.27
C ALA A 47 -2.31 9.37 0.05
N ASP A 48 -1.47 9.52 1.08
CA ASP A 48 -1.77 10.30 2.29
C ASP A 48 -1.45 11.78 2.03
N PHE A 49 -2.31 12.43 1.25
CA PHE A 49 -2.12 13.81 0.80
C PHE A 49 -2.11 14.79 1.98
N GLY A 50 -0.98 15.42 2.20
CA GLY A 50 -0.75 16.39 3.28
C GLY A 50 0.09 15.88 4.45
N LEU A 51 0.29 14.58 4.58
CA LEU A 51 1.16 13.97 5.59
C LEU A 51 2.11 12.97 4.90
N ALA A 52 3.09 13.48 4.17
CA ALA A 52 4.06 12.65 3.45
C ALA A 52 4.86 11.77 4.42
N ASN A 53 4.55 10.47 4.43
CA ASN A 53 5.13 9.50 5.35
C ASN A 53 6.26 8.69 4.72
N VAL A 54 6.16 8.35 3.43
CA VAL A 54 7.12 7.48 2.74
C VAL A 54 8.49 8.16 2.64
N GLU A 55 8.54 9.45 2.28
CA GLU A 55 9.78 10.21 2.19
C GLU A 55 10.52 10.27 3.53
N VAL A 56 9.78 10.48 4.63
CA VAL A 56 10.35 10.49 5.99
C VAL A 56 10.93 9.12 6.34
N MET A 57 10.25 8.03 5.97
CA MET A 57 10.73 6.67 6.28
C MET A 57 11.95 6.25 5.46
N PHE A 58 12.13 6.83 4.28
CA PHE A 58 13.33 6.61 3.47
C PHE A 58 14.45 7.60 3.78
N GLY A 59 14.18 8.63 4.60
CA GLY A 59 15.13 9.73 4.83
C GLY A 59 15.46 10.48 3.53
N ALA A 60 14.50 10.57 2.61
CA ALA A 60 14.66 11.17 1.30
C ALA A 60 13.81 12.43 1.19
N VAL A 61 14.26 13.38 0.35
CA VAL A 61 13.52 14.62 0.08
C VAL A 61 13.14 14.63 -1.40
N PRO A 62 11.85 14.48 -1.74
CA PRO A 62 11.39 14.56 -3.12
C PRO A 62 11.69 15.94 -3.72
N ARG A 63 12.20 15.95 -4.95
CA ARG A 63 12.36 17.20 -5.68
C ARG A 63 11.03 17.73 -6.22
N TYR A 64 10.18 16.82 -6.62
CA TYR A 64 8.86 17.08 -7.18
C TYR A 64 7.85 16.08 -6.58
N ASN A 65 6.58 16.44 -6.62
CA ASN A 65 5.47 15.64 -6.10
C ASN A 65 4.30 15.60 -7.08
N LEU A 66 3.20 14.98 -6.71
CA LEU A 66 2.01 14.86 -7.58
C LEU A 66 1.41 16.23 -7.95
N GLY A 67 1.52 17.25 -7.09
CA GLY A 67 1.09 18.61 -7.39
C GLY A 67 1.91 19.24 -8.53
N ASP A 68 3.21 18.96 -8.59
CA ASP A 68 4.05 19.44 -9.68
C ASP A 68 3.68 18.79 -11.02
N PHE A 69 3.29 17.51 -11.00
CA PHE A 69 2.73 16.85 -12.18
C PHE A 69 1.42 17.49 -12.63
N LEU A 70 0.47 17.69 -11.72
CA LEU A 70 -0.87 18.19 -12.06
C LEU A 70 -0.91 19.67 -12.45
N PHE A 71 -0.07 20.50 -11.83
CA PHE A 71 -0.21 21.96 -11.92
C PHE A 71 1.01 22.67 -12.47
N GLN A 72 2.17 22.02 -12.55
CA GLN A 72 3.43 22.65 -12.98
C GLN A 72 4.05 22.02 -14.23
N GLY A 73 3.32 21.08 -14.88
CA GLY A 73 3.73 20.50 -16.17
C GLY A 73 4.91 19.53 -16.07
N LYS A 74 5.20 18.98 -14.88
CA LYS A 74 6.16 17.89 -14.73
C LYS A 74 5.61 16.61 -15.30
N SER A 75 6.47 15.75 -15.87
CA SER A 75 6.05 14.41 -16.28
C SER A 75 5.91 13.48 -15.08
N MET A 76 5.15 12.40 -15.24
CA MET A 76 4.98 11.38 -14.18
C MET A 76 6.32 10.75 -13.80
N THR A 77 7.22 10.58 -14.73
CA THR A 77 8.56 10.03 -14.48
C THR A 77 9.51 11.01 -13.77
N GLU A 78 9.36 12.32 -13.98
CA GLU A 78 10.16 13.34 -13.29
C GLU A 78 9.82 13.45 -11.80
N ILE A 79 8.59 13.13 -11.40
CA ILE A 79 8.16 13.19 -10.00
C ILE A 79 8.47 11.91 -9.21
N ILE A 80 8.97 10.86 -9.87
CA ILE A 80 9.45 9.67 -9.16
C ILE A 80 10.78 10.03 -8.48
N THR A 81 10.80 9.86 -7.18
CA THR A 81 12.02 9.95 -6.38
C THR A 81 12.56 8.55 -6.14
N GLU A 82 13.87 8.38 -6.31
CA GLU A 82 14.54 7.11 -6.05
C GLU A 82 14.88 7.00 -4.56
N GLY A 83 14.36 5.98 -3.92
CA GLY A 83 14.67 5.58 -2.55
C GLY A 83 15.70 4.46 -2.49
N PRO A 84 15.88 3.84 -1.31
CA PRO A 84 16.81 2.73 -1.14
C PRO A 84 16.53 1.56 -2.09
N MET A 85 17.59 0.90 -2.56
CA MET A 85 17.52 -0.29 -3.44
C MET A 85 16.83 -0.04 -4.80
N GLY A 86 16.79 1.21 -5.27
CA GLY A 86 16.12 1.57 -6.51
C GLY A 86 14.58 1.52 -6.42
N ILE A 87 14.02 1.52 -5.21
CA ILE A 87 12.58 1.63 -5.00
C ILE A 87 12.17 3.05 -5.38
N GLY A 88 11.32 3.17 -6.40
CA GLY A 88 10.72 4.47 -6.73
C GLY A 88 9.64 4.84 -5.72
N PHE A 89 9.46 6.14 -5.44
CA PHE A 89 8.27 6.60 -4.76
C PHE A 89 7.79 7.94 -5.30
N ILE A 90 6.48 8.16 -5.24
CA ILE A 90 5.82 9.42 -5.57
C ILE A 90 5.19 9.94 -4.30
N SER A 91 5.59 11.16 -3.90
CA SER A 91 4.95 11.87 -2.79
C SER A 91 3.65 12.53 -3.27
N GLY A 92 2.57 12.37 -2.51
CA GLY A 92 1.31 13.06 -2.76
C GLY A 92 1.42 14.59 -2.69
N GLY A 93 2.38 15.08 -1.92
CA GLY A 93 2.67 16.52 -1.79
C GLY A 93 1.63 17.28 -0.96
N ALA A 94 2.06 18.44 -0.43
CA ALA A 94 1.15 19.38 0.20
C ALA A 94 0.40 20.18 -0.88
N GLY A 95 -0.93 20.17 -0.89
CA GLY A 95 -1.73 21.00 -1.78
C GLY A 95 -2.78 20.29 -2.63
N ILE A 96 -2.73 18.95 -2.71
CA ILE A 96 -3.83 18.15 -3.25
C ILE A 96 -4.66 17.68 -2.05
N LEU A 97 -5.82 18.29 -1.83
CA LEU A 97 -6.64 17.94 -0.67
C LEU A 97 -7.52 16.71 -0.91
N SER A 98 -7.97 16.49 -2.14
CA SER A 98 -8.66 15.25 -2.55
C SER A 98 -8.79 15.16 -4.07
N MET A 99 -8.98 13.94 -4.60
CA MET A 99 -9.28 13.71 -6.03
C MET A 99 -10.58 14.41 -6.47
N ASN A 100 -11.57 14.49 -5.58
CA ASN A 100 -12.86 15.16 -5.85
C ASN A 100 -12.77 16.68 -6.05
N GLN A 101 -11.61 17.28 -5.76
CA GLN A 101 -11.36 18.70 -6.00
C GLN A 101 -10.69 18.96 -7.35
N LEU A 102 -10.32 17.90 -8.06
CA LEU A 102 -9.75 17.98 -9.38
C LEU A 102 -10.88 18.15 -10.42
N ALA A 103 -10.65 19.00 -11.41
CA ALA A 103 -11.53 19.05 -12.57
C ALA A 103 -11.39 17.76 -13.41
N ASP A 104 -12.44 17.38 -14.13
CA ASP A 104 -12.45 16.18 -14.98
C ASP A 104 -11.25 16.07 -15.92
N GLU A 105 -10.75 17.20 -16.43
CA GLU A 105 -9.58 17.25 -17.29
C GLU A 105 -8.30 16.87 -16.53
N GLN A 106 -8.19 17.32 -15.28
CA GLN A 106 -7.05 16.98 -14.40
C GLN A 106 -7.08 15.51 -14.01
N ILE A 107 -8.26 14.94 -13.75
CA ILE A 107 -8.42 13.50 -13.49
C ILE A 107 -7.99 12.70 -14.73
N ARG A 108 -8.47 13.05 -15.92
CA ARG A 108 -8.05 12.39 -17.16
C ARG A 108 -6.55 12.51 -17.42
N TYR A 109 -5.94 13.65 -17.08
CA TYR A 109 -4.50 13.85 -17.19
C TYR A 109 -3.73 12.96 -16.21
N LEU A 110 -4.19 12.89 -14.95
CA LEU A 110 -3.63 12.00 -13.93
C LEU A 110 -3.68 10.53 -14.35
N VAL A 111 -4.84 10.05 -14.79
CA VAL A 111 -5.01 8.65 -15.24
C VAL A 111 -4.06 8.30 -16.39
N ARG A 112 -3.85 9.22 -17.34
CA ARG A 112 -2.87 9.02 -18.42
C ARG A 112 -1.44 8.91 -17.89
N GLY A 113 -1.07 9.80 -16.95
CA GLY A 113 0.24 9.74 -16.31
C GLY A 113 0.44 8.46 -15.51
N LEU A 114 -0.57 8.01 -14.77
CA LEU A 114 -0.52 6.76 -14.01
C LEU A 114 -0.25 5.54 -14.91
N ALA A 115 -0.74 5.55 -16.17
CA ALA A 115 -0.47 4.49 -17.13
C ALA A 115 1.04 4.32 -17.44
N GLU A 116 1.84 5.37 -17.27
CA GLU A 116 3.30 5.28 -17.42
C GLU A 116 3.93 4.46 -16.28
N LEU A 117 3.34 4.49 -15.09
CA LEU A 117 3.82 3.75 -13.92
C LEU A 117 3.69 2.24 -14.09
N ASP A 118 2.68 1.77 -14.83
CA ASP A 118 2.51 0.36 -15.16
C ASP A 118 3.70 -0.21 -15.95
N ARG A 119 4.38 0.66 -16.71
CA ARG A 119 5.61 0.29 -17.43
C ARG A 119 6.86 0.46 -16.58
N TYR A 120 6.78 1.29 -15.55
CA TYR A 120 7.91 1.61 -14.68
C TYR A 120 8.16 0.53 -13.64
N ALA A 121 7.13 -0.04 -13.03
CA ALA A 121 7.24 -1.00 -11.94
C ALA A 121 6.58 -2.36 -12.26
N ASP A 122 6.97 -3.41 -11.52
CA ASP A 122 6.30 -4.71 -11.51
C ASP A 122 5.22 -4.75 -10.43
N VAL A 123 5.46 -4.03 -9.32
CA VAL A 123 4.53 -3.91 -8.18
C VAL A 123 4.42 -2.45 -7.78
N ILE A 124 3.19 -1.97 -7.61
CA ILE A 124 2.87 -0.63 -7.10
C ILE A 124 2.17 -0.81 -5.76
N LEU A 125 2.74 -0.23 -4.71
CA LEU A 125 2.12 -0.16 -3.38
C LEU A 125 1.53 1.24 -3.20
N ILE A 126 0.23 1.32 -2.88
CA ILE A 126 -0.44 2.58 -2.57
C ILE A 126 -0.56 2.69 -1.05
N ASP A 127 0.12 3.66 -0.44
CA ASP A 127 0.00 3.97 1.00
C ASP A 127 -1.07 5.06 1.18
N THR A 128 -2.23 4.72 1.74
CA THR A 128 -3.34 5.66 1.91
C THR A 128 -3.31 6.36 3.26
N GLY A 129 -4.10 7.40 3.43
CA GLY A 129 -4.49 7.91 4.74
C GLY A 129 -5.23 6.86 5.57
N ALA A 130 -5.60 7.19 6.79
CA ALA A 130 -6.37 6.33 7.68
C ALA A 130 -7.88 6.63 7.62
N GLY A 131 -8.70 5.64 7.98
CA GLY A 131 -10.15 5.78 8.14
C GLY A 131 -10.93 5.51 6.87
N ILE A 132 -12.13 6.07 6.82
CA ILE A 132 -13.13 5.87 5.77
C ILE A 132 -13.53 7.20 5.10
N SER A 133 -12.60 8.17 5.05
CA SER A 133 -12.85 9.40 4.30
C SER A 133 -13.05 9.10 2.80
N ASN A 134 -13.79 9.94 2.09
CA ASN A 134 -14.00 9.74 0.65
C ASN A 134 -12.69 9.53 -0.11
N GLN A 135 -11.69 10.34 0.21
CA GLN A 135 -10.36 10.25 -0.39
C GLN A 135 -9.71 8.87 -0.21
N VAL A 136 -9.75 8.30 1.00
CA VAL A 136 -9.21 6.95 1.27
C VAL A 136 -10.03 5.91 0.52
N MET A 137 -11.36 6.03 0.57
CA MET A 137 -12.26 5.07 -0.06
C MET A 137 -12.13 5.04 -1.58
N GLU A 138 -11.87 6.17 -2.24
CA GLU A 138 -11.60 6.22 -3.68
C GLU A 138 -10.46 5.27 -4.08
N PHE A 139 -9.34 5.31 -3.38
CA PHE A 139 -8.20 4.41 -3.65
C PHE A 139 -8.51 2.97 -3.28
N VAL A 140 -9.14 2.75 -2.13
CA VAL A 140 -9.36 1.41 -1.60
C VAL A 140 -10.41 0.65 -2.42
N MET A 141 -11.51 1.31 -2.82
CA MET A 141 -12.57 0.69 -3.64
C MET A 141 -12.11 0.42 -5.07
N ALA A 142 -11.24 1.25 -5.62
CA ALA A 142 -10.68 1.03 -6.95
C ALA A 142 -9.61 -0.09 -6.99
N SER A 143 -9.08 -0.49 -5.84
CA SER A 143 -7.96 -1.43 -5.74
C SER A 143 -8.37 -2.89 -5.95
N PRO A 144 -7.64 -3.66 -6.80
CA PRO A 144 -7.87 -5.09 -6.94
C PRO A 144 -7.43 -5.89 -5.71
N GLU A 145 -6.43 -5.39 -4.96
CA GLU A 145 -5.89 -6.00 -3.75
C GLU A 145 -5.72 -4.96 -2.65
N VAL A 146 -6.22 -5.27 -1.46
CA VAL A 146 -6.18 -4.37 -0.29
C VAL A 146 -5.59 -5.07 0.92
N LEU A 147 -4.56 -4.47 1.51
CA LEU A 147 -4.01 -4.86 2.81
C LEU A 147 -4.61 -3.96 3.89
N VAL A 148 -5.40 -4.54 4.79
CA VAL A 148 -5.95 -3.83 5.94
C VAL A 148 -5.04 -4.07 7.15
N VAL A 149 -4.35 -3.02 7.58
CA VAL A 149 -3.48 -3.06 8.76
C VAL A 149 -4.30 -2.75 10.01
N THR A 150 -4.24 -3.64 11.00
CA THR A 150 -4.94 -3.50 12.27
C THR A 150 -4.03 -3.86 13.45
N THR A 151 -4.42 -3.46 14.66
CA THR A 151 -3.70 -3.76 15.90
C THR A 151 -4.64 -4.39 16.94
N PRO A 152 -4.14 -5.03 18.02
CA PRO A 152 -4.97 -5.60 19.08
C PRO A 152 -5.83 -4.58 19.85
N GLU A 153 -5.61 -3.28 19.64
CA GLU A 153 -6.39 -2.22 20.28
C GLU A 153 -7.88 -2.32 19.90
N PRO A 154 -8.83 -2.29 20.86
CA PRO A 154 -10.26 -2.41 20.57
C PRO A 154 -10.78 -1.39 19.55
N SER A 155 -10.31 -0.13 19.62
CA SER A 155 -10.67 0.92 18.66
C SER A 155 -10.17 0.60 17.25
N SER A 156 -8.97 0.02 17.11
CA SER A 156 -8.44 -0.39 15.80
C SER A 156 -9.31 -1.49 15.17
N LEU A 157 -9.79 -2.44 15.97
CA LEU A 157 -10.70 -3.48 15.50
C LEU A 157 -12.03 -2.91 15.02
N THR A 158 -12.66 -2.02 15.80
CA THR A 158 -13.92 -1.37 15.44
C THR A 158 -13.81 -0.56 14.17
N ASP A 159 -12.73 0.20 14.03
CA ASP A 159 -12.48 1.03 12.85
C ASP A 159 -12.16 0.15 11.62
N SER A 160 -11.42 -0.95 11.81
CA SER A 160 -11.17 -1.94 10.74
C SER A 160 -12.46 -2.61 10.27
N TYR A 161 -13.37 -2.95 11.20
CA TYR A 161 -14.69 -3.48 10.83
C TYR A 161 -15.50 -2.48 10.00
N SER A 162 -15.49 -1.20 10.39
CA SER A 162 -16.19 -0.15 9.65
C SER A 162 -15.66 0.00 8.22
N LEU A 163 -14.34 -0.11 8.04
CA LEU A 163 -13.70 -0.12 6.73
C LEU A 163 -14.10 -1.36 5.91
N LEU A 164 -14.02 -2.55 6.52
CA LEU A 164 -14.42 -3.81 5.86
C LEU A 164 -15.89 -3.81 5.44
N LYS A 165 -16.78 -3.23 6.26
CA LYS A 165 -18.18 -3.04 5.92
C LYS A 165 -18.37 -2.13 4.69
N ALA A 166 -17.58 -1.08 4.56
CA ALA A 166 -17.63 -0.22 3.39
C ALA A 166 -17.16 -0.95 2.11
N LEU A 167 -16.22 -1.90 2.24
CA LEU A 167 -15.66 -2.69 1.15
C LEU A 167 -16.44 -3.96 0.80
N SER A 168 -17.40 -4.39 1.62
CA SER A 168 -18.08 -5.69 1.48
C SER A 168 -18.87 -5.87 0.17
N ARG A 169 -19.14 -4.78 -0.57
CA ARG A 169 -19.85 -4.79 -1.85
C ARG A 169 -18.91 -4.88 -3.06
N GLU A 170 -17.62 -4.77 -2.84
CA GLU A 170 -16.62 -4.73 -3.90
C GLU A 170 -15.96 -6.10 -4.09
N GLN A 171 -15.65 -6.45 -5.35
CA GLN A 171 -14.92 -7.69 -5.66
C GLN A 171 -13.41 -7.49 -5.47
N THR A 172 -12.99 -7.21 -4.26
CA THR A 172 -11.61 -6.91 -3.90
C THR A 172 -11.02 -8.05 -3.06
N ASP A 173 -9.77 -8.44 -3.34
CA ASP A 173 -9.03 -9.37 -2.48
C ASP A 173 -8.52 -8.62 -1.25
N ILE A 174 -9.19 -8.83 -0.12
CA ILE A 174 -8.85 -8.17 1.14
C ILE A 174 -8.02 -9.11 2.00
N ARG A 175 -6.86 -8.60 2.46
CA ARG A 175 -5.97 -9.34 3.35
C ARG A 175 -5.68 -8.54 4.62
N ILE A 176 -5.74 -9.23 5.75
CA ILE A 176 -5.49 -8.65 7.07
C ILE A 176 -4.02 -8.79 7.43
N VAL A 177 -3.44 -7.70 7.91
CA VAL A 177 -2.11 -7.63 8.53
C VAL A 177 -2.29 -7.27 10.00
N SER A 178 -1.99 -8.22 10.90
CA SER A 178 -2.04 -8.01 12.35
C SER A 178 -0.72 -7.38 12.82
N ASN A 179 -0.73 -6.10 13.16
CA ASN A 179 0.47 -5.36 13.55
C ASN A 179 0.54 -5.14 15.07
N ARG A 180 1.76 -4.99 15.60
CA ARG A 180 2.07 -4.77 17.03
C ARG A 180 1.52 -5.86 17.94
N VAL A 181 1.54 -7.09 17.50
CA VAL A 181 1.13 -8.25 18.29
C VAL A 181 2.31 -8.78 19.11
N ILE A 182 2.01 -9.45 20.22
CA ILE A 182 3.03 -10.02 21.11
C ILE A 182 3.41 -11.45 20.70
N SER A 183 2.51 -12.15 19.99
CA SER A 183 2.75 -13.52 19.51
C SER A 183 2.01 -13.80 18.19
N SER A 184 2.34 -14.93 17.56
CA SER A 184 1.65 -15.42 16.38
C SER A 184 0.19 -15.78 16.66
N GLU A 185 -0.07 -16.32 17.84
CA GLU A 185 -1.41 -16.70 18.32
C GLU A 185 -2.31 -15.45 18.46
N GLU A 186 -1.79 -14.37 19.04
CA GLU A 186 -2.52 -13.10 19.13
C GLU A 186 -2.84 -12.54 17.74
N GLY A 187 -1.86 -12.60 16.81
CA GLY A 187 -2.05 -12.17 15.43
C GLY A 187 -3.15 -12.97 14.71
N GLN A 188 -3.15 -14.28 14.90
CA GLN A 188 -4.16 -15.17 14.33
C GLN A 188 -5.54 -14.91 14.94
N GLN A 189 -5.65 -14.78 16.27
CA GLN A 189 -6.90 -14.47 16.95
C GLN A 189 -7.50 -13.12 16.54
N LEU A 190 -6.63 -12.13 16.30
CA LEU A 190 -7.05 -10.82 15.79
C LEU A 190 -7.71 -10.94 14.42
N TYR A 191 -7.08 -11.68 13.50
CA TYR A 191 -7.63 -11.99 12.19
C TYR A 191 -8.97 -12.75 12.30
N GLU A 192 -9.02 -13.83 13.11
CA GLU A 192 -10.22 -14.67 13.26
C GLU A 192 -11.41 -13.88 13.78
N LYS A 193 -11.19 -12.94 14.71
CA LYS A 193 -12.25 -12.03 15.20
C LYS A 193 -12.81 -11.16 14.08
N LEU A 194 -11.96 -10.59 13.23
CA LEU A 194 -12.42 -9.78 12.10
C LEU A 194 -13.13 -10.65 11.05
N ASN A 195 -12.54 -11.80 10.70
CA ASN A 195 -13.11 -12.68 9.68
C ASN A 195 -14.47 -13.21 10.11
N SER A 196 -14.65 -13.63 11.38
CA SER A 196 -15.94 -14.11 11.91
C SER A 196 -17.04 -13.05 11.79
N VAL A 197 -16.70 -11.79 12.04
CA VAL A 197 -17.67 -10.68 11.92
C VAL A 197 -17.98 -10.41 10.44
N VAL A 198 -16.99 -10.50 9.56
CA VAL A 198 -17.19 -10.34 8.10
C VAL A 198 -18.09 -11.47 7.58
N GLU A 199 -17.81 -12.74 7.90
CA GLU A 199 -18.62 -13.89 7.49
C GLU A 199 -20.07 -13.80 8.02
N GLN A 200 -20.24 -13.36 9.25
CA GLN A 200 -21.55 -13.30 9.88
C GLN A 200 -22.43 -12.15 9.36
N PHE A 201 -21.85 -11.00 9.04
CA PHE A 201 -22.61 -9.76 8.80
C PHE A 201 -22.41 -9.13 7.41
N LEU A 202 -21.41 -9.56 6.64
CA LEU A 202 -21.04 -8.90 5.38
C LEU A 202 -21.05 -9.82 4.15
N ASP A 203 -21.54 -11.09 4.29
CA ASP A 203 -21.59 -12.09 3.21
C ASP A 203 -20.26 -12.22 2.42
N GLY A 204 -19.13 -12.15 3.13
CA GLY A 204 -17.80 -12.20 2.54
C GLY A 204 -16.80 -12.93 3.42
N SER A 205 -15.56 -12.94 2.99
CA SER A 205 -14.41 -13.41 3.77
C SER A 205 -13.21 -12.55 3.51
N VAL A 206 -12.28 -12.50 4.45
CA VAL A 206 -10.99 -11.88 4.30
C VAL A 206 -9.87 -12.91 4.48
N ASN A 207 -8.72 -12.67 3.88
CA ASN A 207 -7.58 -13.56 3.97
C ASN A 207 -6.58 -13.06 5.02
N TYR A 208 -5.85 -13.96 5.65
CA TYR A 208 -4.75 -13.61 6.54
C TYR A 208 -3.44 -13.53 5.77
N LEU A 209 -2.79 -12.36 5.76
CA LEU A 209 -1.46 -12.24 5.15
C LEU A 209 -0.36 -12.58 6.14
N GLY A 210 -0.51 -12.18 7.41
CA GLY A 210 0.48 -12.41 8.44
C GLY A 210 0.46 -11.37 9.55
N MET A 211 1.44 -11.46 10.45
CA MET A 211 1.55 -10.56 11.60
C MET A 211 2.94 -9.90 11.67
N ILE A 212 2.97 -8.75 12.31
CA ILE A 212 4.20 -8.03 12.64
C ILE A 212 4.28 -7.92 14.16
N PRO A 213 5.29 -8.53 14.78
CA PRO A 213 5.46 -8.48 16.22
C PRO A 213 5.84 -7.07 16.68
N GLN A 214 5.46 -6.73 17.91
CA GLN A 214 6.02 -5.57 18.57
C GLN A 214 7.53 -5.73 18.69
N ASP A 215 8.28 -4.75 18.17
CA ASP A 215 9.73 -4.86 18.01
C ASP A 215 10.43 -3.50 18.17
N HIS A 216 11.26 -3.40 19.20
CA HIS A 216 12.07 -2.19 19.46
C HIS A 216 13.01 -1.83 18.30
N MET A 217 13.45 -2.83 17.52
CA MET A 217 14.30 -2.56 16.36
C MET A 217 13.53 -1.85 15.26
N LEU A 218 12.23 -2.16 15.08
CA LEU A 218 11.34 -1.41 14.18
C LEU A 218 11.17 0.03 14.66
N GLU A 219 10.86 0.24 15.94
CA GLU A 219 10.70 1.59 16.52
C GLU A 219 11.98 2.43 16.38
N ARG A 220 13.14 1.81 16.65
CA ARG A 220 14.44 2.47 16.48
C ARG A 220 14.70 2.83 15.03
N SER A 221 14.39 1.94 14.11
CA SER A 221 14.58 2.15 12.66
C SER A 221 13.71 3.31 12.14
N VAL A 222 12.47 3.39 12.61
CA VAL A 222 11.57 4.54 12.30
C VAL A 222 12.18 5.87 12.76
N ARG A 223 12.72 5.94 14.00
CA ARG A 223 13.38 7.15 14.50
C ARG A 223 14.65 7.51 13.70
N GLN A 224 15.29 6.53 13.08
CA GLN A 224 16.46 6.72 12.24
C GLN A 224 16.10 6.98 10.75
N GLN A 225 14.80 7.07 10.44
CA GLN A 225 14.32 7.25 9.06
C GLN A 225 14.88 6.21 8.08
N LYS A 226 14.92 4.96 8.53
CA LYS A 226 15.39 3.82 7.75
C LYS A 226 14.45 2.63 7.93
N PRO A 227 14.04 1.95 6.85
CA PRO A 227 13.23 0.73 6.95
C PRO A 227 13.94 -0.34 7.80
N VAL A 228 13.22 -1.00 8.71
CA VAL A 228 13.80 -2.06 9.54
C VAL A 228 14.35 -3.21 8.71
N SER A 229 13.71 -3.50 7.59
CA SER A 229 14.15 -4.52 6.61
C SER A 229 15.54 -4.26 6.02
N LEU A 230 16.04 -3.01 6.09
CA LEU A 230 17.41 -2.62 5.71
C LEU A 230 18.30 -2.40 6.94
N ASN A 231 17.77 -1.70 7.94
CA ASN A 231 18.55 -1.25 9.09
C ASN A 231 18.87 -2.38 10.09
N ALA A 232 17.93 -3.32 10.24
CA ALA A 232 18.07 -4.47 11.13
C ALA A 232 17.45 -5.73 10.52
N PRO A 233 18.02 -6.31 9.46
CA PRO A 233 17.39 -7.38 8.67
C PRO A 233 17.16 -8.68 9.46
N LEU A 234 17.81 -8.86 10.59
CA LEU A 234 17.62 -10.02 11.48
C LEU A 234 16.56 -9.78 12.56
N ALA A 235 16.00 -8.58 12.66
CA ALA A 235 14.94 -8.24 13.60
C ALA A 235 13.67 -9.07 13.35
N LYS A 236 12.90 -9.34 14.40
CA LYS A 236 11.67 -10.14 14.29
C LYS A 236 10.68 -9.54 13.29
N SER A 237 10.53 -8.22 13.32
CA SER A 237 9.67 -7.50 12.38
C SER A 237 10.18 -7.55 10.95
N ALA A 238 11.50 -7.48 10.71
CA ALA A 238 12.07 -7.58 9.38
C ALA A 238 11.83 -8.96 8.75
N ARG A 239 11.96 -10.04 9.54
CA ARG A 239 11.63 -11.41 9.12
C ARG A 239 10.14 -11.58 8.86
N ALA A 240 9.28 -10.96 9.67
CA ALA A 240 7.84 -10.97 9.42
C ALA A 240 7.48 -10.32 8.07
N PHE A 241 8.08 -9.19 7.75
CA PHE A 241 7.92 -8.55 6.43
C PHE A 241 8.42 -9.42 5.28
N GLU A 242 9.54 -10.13 5.47
CA GLU A 242 10.08 -11.07 4.48
C GLU A 242 9.10 -12.21 4.18
N VAL A 243 8.53 -12.83 5.21
CA VAL A 243 7.52 -13.88 5.05
C VAL A 243 6.27 -13.36 4.36
N MET A 244 5.77 -12.19 4.76
CA MET A 244 4.58 -11.60 4.12
C MET A 244 4.83 -11.24 2.65
N ALA A 245 5.99 -10.67 2.31
CA ALA A 245 6.36 -10.37 0.93
C ALA A 245 6.45 -11.66 0.09
N SER A 246 7.04 -12.71 0.63
CA SER A 246 7.10 -14.03 -0.02
C SER A 246 5.70 -14.59 -0.28
N ASN A 247 4.80 -14.52 0.70
CA ASN A 247 3.42 -14.95 0.55
C ASN A 247 2.68 -14.15 -0.52
N LEU A 248 2.88 -12.83 -0.57
CA LEU A 248 2.29 -11.97 -1.60
C LEU A 248 2.77 -12.34 -2.99
N ILE A 249 4.07 -12.52 -3.18
CA ILE A 249 4.64 -12.74 -4.51
C ILE A 249 4.41 -14.18 -4.99
N LEU A 250 4.55 -15.21 -4.14
CA LEU A 250 4.34 -16.60 -4.51
C LEU A 250 2.88 -16.92 -4.86
N GLN A 251 1.92 -16.22 -4.27
CA GLN A 251 0.50 -16.37 -4.63
C GLN A 251 0.17 -15.73 -5.99
N GLU A 252 0.99 -14.81 -6.48
CA GLU A 252 0.84 -14.19 -7.80
C GLU A 252 0.91 -15.22 -8.94
N GLU A 253 1.77 -16.23 -8.83
CA GLU A 253 1.92 -17.28 -9.86
C GLU A 253 0.65 -18.09 -10.06
N LYS A 254 -0.26 -18.09 -9.08
CA LYS A 254 -1.53 -18.83 -9.12
C LYS A 254 -2.72 -18.00 -9.61
N LEU A 255 -2.59 -16.69 -9.77
CA LEU A 255 -3.68 -15.77 -10.10
C LEU A 255 -3.24 -14.70 -11.12
N PRO A 256 -2.96 -15.08 -12.38
CA PRO A 256 -2.46 -14.15 -13.41
C PRO A 256 -3.43 -13.01 -13.77
N ASP A 257 -4.74 -13.15 -13.49
CA ASP A 257 -5.76 -12.17 -13.90
C ASP A 257 -5.84 -10.91 -13.01
N LYS A 258 -5.04 -10.82 -11.94
CA LYS A 258 -5.08 -9.68 -11.00
C LYS A 258 -4.20 -8.48 -11.38
N ARG A 259 -3.46 -8.56 -12.48
CA ARG A 259 -2.63 -7.44 -12.96
C ARG A 259 -3.47 -6.47 -13.79
N LEU A 260 -4.16 -5.57 -13.11
CA LEU A 260 -5.04 -4.61 -13.76
C LEU A 260 -4.34 -3.28 -14.10
N GLY A 261 -3.16 -3.03 -13.53
CA GLY A 261 -2.46 -1.76 -13.67
C GLY A 261 -3.12 -0.60 -12.88
N ILE A 262 -2.30 0.39 -12.49
CA ILE A 262 -2.79 1.54 -11.72
C ILE A 262 -3.71 2.44 -12.53
N ALA A 263 -3.46 2.60 -13.84
CA ALA A 263 -4.30 3.42 -14.69
C ALA A 263 -5.74 2.92 -14.77
N ARG A 264 -5.92 1.60 -14.74
CA ARG A 264 -7.24 0.98 -14.82
C ARG A 264 -8.07 1.15 -13.55
N MET A 265 -7.40 1.27 -12.39
CA MET A 265 -8.08 1.56 -11.12
C MET A 265 -8.85 2.87 -11.17
N PHE A 266 -8.29 3.88 -11.85
CA PHE A 266 -8.85 5.23 -11.91
C PHE A 266 -9.64 5.51 -13.19
N SER A 267 -9.85 4.51 -14.07
CA SER A 267 -10.58 4.70 -15.33
C SER A 267 -12.07 4.98 -15.15
N ASN A 268 -12.61 4.74 -13.95
CA ASN A 268 -14.02 4.95 -13.61
C ASN A 268 -14.27 6.27 -12.86
N PHE A 269 -13.21 7.08 -12.64
CA PHE A 269 -13.29 8.46 -12.16
C PHE A 269 -13.23 9.40 -13.39
#